data_d7b7b11d38cf7970fe155b5668e68b8d
#
_entry.id   d7b7b11d38cf7970fe155b5668e68b8d
#
_cell.length_a   1.000
_cell.length_b   1.000
_cell.length_c   1.000
_cell.angle_alpha   90.00
_cell.angle_beta   90.00
_cell.angle_gamma   90.00
#
_symmetry.space_group_name_H-M   'P 1'
#
loop_
_entity.id
_entity.type
_entity.pdbx_description
1 polymer ?
#
loop_
_entity_poly.entity_id
_entity_poly.type
_entity_poly.pdbx_seq_one_letter_code
_entity_poly.pdbx_strand_id
1 'polypeptide(L)'
;EKKYNNTTAYPCDVGNIEDFKKTIDKIQMDLGSAEVVIHNAPLGTRGPILDLSYEDLEKNFRVNTTALLVLSQMALPKMLERESGTIIVTGNTAAERGKDGWGFFAASKSAQKILAESMAREFGPKGIHVAYIIIDALIDTPRTRPRLAPDKPDKFFASPKNIAKEIFNVVKQDKSTWSFRVELRPYGEYW
;
A
#
# COMPACT_ATOMS: atom_id res chain seq x y z
N GLU A 1 3.10 19.72 4.77
CA GLU A 1 3.04 20.29 6.14
C GLU A 1 2.14 21.53 6.21
N LYS A 2 2.27 22.49 5.29
CA LYS A 2 1.48 23.75 5.33
C LYS A 2 -0.05 23.59 5.27
N LYS A 3 -0.57 22.41 4.89
CA LYS A 3 -2.01 22.17 4.73
C LYS A 3 -2.67 21.55 5.97
N TYR A 4 -1.89 20.91 6.83
CA TYR A 4 -2.37 20.21 8.02
C TYR A 4 -1.46 20.48 9.20
N ASN A 5 -2.00 20.97 10.31
CA ASN A 5 -1.23 21.43 11.48
C ASN A 5 -0.65 20.27 12.32
N ASN A 6 -1.02 19.02 12.05
CA ASN A 6 -0.64 17.83 12.82
C ASN A 6 0.08 16.78 11.95
N THR A 7 0.84 17.23 10.95
CA THR A 7 1.58 16.35 10.06
C THR A 7 3.05 16.68 10.05
N THR A 8 3.90 15.66 10.06
CA THR A 8 5.35 15.77 9.91
C THR A 8 5.79 14.95 8.71
N ALA A 9 6.65 15.50 7.86
CA ALA A 9 7.18 14.83 6.68
C ALA A 9 8.62 14.36 6.91
N TYR A 10 8.89 13.11 6.56
CA TYR A 10 10.22 12.49 6.58
C TYR A 10 10.56 12.01 5.16
N PRO A 11 11.31 12.79 4.37
CA PRO A 11 11.73 12.37 3.03
C PRO A 11 12.56 11.10 3.08
N CYS A 12 12.19 10.08 2.30
CA CYS A 12 12.86 8.78 2.26
C CYS A 12 12.56 8.06 0.94
N ASP A 13 13.55 7.36 0.41
CA ASP A 13 13.36 6.33 -0.61
C ASP A 13 13.15 4.97 0.07
N VAL A 14 11.92 4.48 0.04
CA VAL A 14 11.58 3.17 0.63
C VAL A 14 12.27 1.99 -0.06
N GLY A 15 12.79 2.18 -1.29
CA GLY A 15 13.62 1.21 -2.00
C GLY A 15 15.05 1.13 -1.46
N ASN A 16 15.53 2.14 -0.76
CA ASN A 16 16.77 2.08 0.03
C ASN A 16 16.44 1.60 1.44
N ILE A 17 16.54 0.29 1.66
CA ILE A 17 16.09 -0.35 2.90
C ILE A 17 16.80 0.18 4.15
N GLU A 18 18.10 0.46 4.07
CA GLU A 18 18.85 0.96 5.22
C GLU A 18 18.47 2.41 5.58
N ASP A 19 18.23 3.24 4.58
CA ASP A 19 17.73 4.60 4.78
C ASP A 19 16.28 4.59 5.30
N PHE A 20 15.47 3.68 4.78
CA PHE A 20 14.09 3.49 5.23
C PHE A 20 14.01 3.08 6.70
N LYS A 21 14.84 2.12 7.16
CA LYS A 21 14.94 1.73 8.58
C LYS A 21 15.30 2.93 9.46
N LYS A 22 16.36 3.67 9.10
CA LYS A 22 16.77 4.86 9.84
C LYS A 22 15.67 5.91 9.93
N THR A 23 14.92 6.07 8.84
CA THR A 23 13.78 7.00 8.80
C THR A 23 12.65 6.56 9.73
N ILE A 24 12.31 5.25 9.76
CA ILE A 24 11.31 4.71 10.69
C ILE A 24 11.76 4.87 12.14
N ASP A 25 13.01 4.55 12.45
CA ASP A 25 13.58 4.78 13.80
C ASP A 25 13.45 6.23 14.22
N LYS A 26 13.80 7.16 13.33
CA LYS A 26 13.66 8.60 13.60
C LYS A 26 12.19 8.98 13.84
N ILE A 27 11.25 8.48 13.05
CA ILE A 27 9.80 8.71 13.25
C ILE A 27 9.38 8.21 14.64
N GLN A 28 9.82 7.02 15.04
CA GLN A 28 9.48 6.44 16.34
C GLN A 28 10.08 7.24 17.50
N MET A 29 11.30 7.77 17.34
CA MET A 29 11.93 8.64 18.32
C MET A 29 11.20 9.99 18.46
N ASP A 30 10.80 10.59 17.35
CA ASP A 30 10.19 11.92 17.32
C ASP A 30 8.71 11.92 17.72
N LEU A 31 7.96 10.86 17.33
CA LEU A 31 6.48 10.81 17.40
C LEU A 31 5.95 9.65 18.25
N GLY A 32 6.80 8.73 18.67
CA GLY A 32 6.39 7.49 19.32
C GLY A 32 6.00 6.38 18.36
N SER A 33 5.55 5.24 18.91
CA SER A 33 5.18 4.07 18.11
C SER A 33 3.84 4.27 17.39
N ALA A 34 3.81 3.94 16.10
CA ALA A 34 2.60 4.06 15.28
C ALA A 34 1.50 3.09 15.74
N GLU A 35 0.26 3.58 15.81
CA GLU A 35 -0.95 2.76 15.98
C GLU A 35 -1.44 2.20 14.64
N VAL A 36 -1.25 2.96 13.57
CA VAL A 36 -1.63 2.61 12.20
C VAL A 36 -0.44 2.86 11.29
N VAL A 37 -0.09 1.89 10.48
CA VAL A 37 0.85 2.06 9.38
C VAL A 37 0.17 1.78 8.05
N ILE A 38 0.49 2.56 7.02
CA ILE A 38 -0.07 2.41 5.67
C ILE A 38 1.07 2.30 4.67
N HIS A 39 1.27 1.10 4.10
CA HIS A 39 2.19 0.93 2.99
C HIS A 39 1.50 1.30 1.68
N ASN A 40 1.80 2.50 1.16
CA ASN A 40 1.19 3.06 -0.04
C ASN A 40 2.20 3.45 -1.14
N ALA A 41 3.47 3.13 -0.99
CA ALA A 41 4.49 3.40 -1.98
C ALA A 41 4.53 2.30 -3.05
N PRO A 42 4.21 2.57 -4.34
CA PRO A 42 4.35 1.61 -5.42
C PRO A 42 5.54 1.93 -6.31
N LEU A 43 6.16 0.89 -6.85
CA LEU A 43 6.99 0.96 -8.05
C LEU A 43 6.40 0.03 -9.11
N GLY A 44 6.14 0.56 -10.31
CA GLY A 44 5.56 -0.18 -11.43
C GLY A 44 6.40 -0.03 -12.68
N THR A 45 7.38 -0.90 -12.88
CA THR A 45 8.12 -1.00 -14.14
C THR A 45 7.26 -1.70 -15.17
N ARG A 46 7.17 -1.13 -16.36
CA ARG A 46 6.35 -1.60 -17.48
C ARG A 46 7.21 -1.80 -18.71
N GLY A 47 6.87 -2.81 -19.49
CA GLY A 47 7.50 -3.11 -20.76
C GLY A 47 7.40 -4.60 -21.09
N PRO A 48 7.78 -4.98 -22.34
CA PRO A 48 7.91 -6.37 -22.73
C PRO A 48 8.95 -7.08 -21.84
N ILE A 49 8.71 -8.33 -21.49
CA ILE A 49 9.60 -9.10 -20.58
C ILE A 49 11.03 -9.19 -21.13
N LEU A 50 11.18 -9.25 -22.44
CA LEU A 50 12.51 -9.36 -23.08
C LEU A 50 13.33 -8.07 -23.01
N ASP A 51 12.70 -6.92 -22.77
CA ASP A 51 13.36 -5.61 -22.73
C ASP A 51 13.68 -5.13 -21.32
N LEU A 52 13.20 -5.85 -20.29
CA LEU A 52 13.37 -5.50 -18.89
C LEU A 52 14.48 -6.33 -18.23
N SER A 53 15.30 -5.68 -17.41
CA SER A 53 16.37 -6.35 -16.68
C SER A 53 15.87 -7.02 -15.39
N TYR A 54 16.63 -7.99 -14.88
CA TYR A 54 16.31 -8.60 -13.58
C TYR A 54 16.44 -7.59 -12.43
N GLU A 55 17.32 -6.59 -12.55
CA GLU A 55 17.44 -5.50 -11.57
C GLU A 55 16.16 -4.68 -11.48
N ASP A 56 15.42 -4.52 -12.58
CA ASP A 56 14.13 -3.85 -12.56
C ASP A 56 13.09 -4.68 -11.81
N LEU A 57 13.13 -6.01 -11.92
CA LEU A 57 12.29 -6.90 -11.11
C LEU A 57 12.63 -6.76 -9.62
N GLU A 58 13.91 -6.82 -9.27
CA GLU A 58 14.37 -6.65 -7.89
C GLU A 58 13.96 -5.31 -7.28
N LYS A 59 14.06 -4.21 -8.04
CA LYS A 59 13.58 -2.89 -7.60
C LYS A 59 12.08 -2.89 -7.31
N ASN A 60 11.27 -3.54 -8.16
CA ASN A 60 9.84 -3.67 -7.91
C ASN A 60 9.56 -4.44 -6.62
N PHE A 61 10.24 -5.57 -6.39
CA PHE A 61 10.12 -6.33 -5.14
C PHE A 61 10.58 -5.52 -3.94
N ARG A 62 11.67 -4.78 -4.06
CA ARG A 62 12.23 -3.97 -2.98
C ARG A 62 11.24 -2.91 -2.48
N VAL A 63 10.61 -2.17 -3.39
CA VAL A 63 9.63 -1.13 -3.04
C VAL A 63 8.29 -1.74 -2.62
N ASN A 64 7.76 -2.69 -3.41
CA ASN A 64 6.40 -3.17 -3.19
C ASN A 64 6.32 -4.20 -2.04
N THR A 65 7.31 -5.09 -1.90
CA THR A 65 7.24 -6.24 -0.98
C THR A 65 8.21 -6.11 0.20
N THR A 66 9.50 -5.88 -0.07
CA THR A 66 10.52 -5.82 0.99
C THR A 66 10.29 -4.64 1.94
N ALA A 67 9.95 -3.46 1.39
CA ALA A 67 9.64 -2.30 2.21
C ALA A 67 8.41 -2.53 3.11
N LEU A 68 7.38 -3.24 2.64
CA LEU A 68 6.24 -3.65 3.48
C LEU A 68 6.71 -4.53 4.65
N LEU A 69 7.56 -5.53 4.38
CA LEU A 69 8.09 -6.42 5.43
C LEU A 69 8.84 -5.60 6.48
N VAL A 70 9.76 -4.74 6.04
CA VAL A 70 10.58 -3.90 6.93
C VAL A 70 9.71 -2.97 7.79
N LEU A 71 8.76 -2.26 7.17
CA LEU A 71 7.81 -1.41 7.89
C LEU A 71 7.05 -2.19 8.95
N SER A 72 6.57 -3.38 8.58
CA SER A 72 5.81 -4.23 9.50
C SER A 72 6.69 -4.75 10.65
N GLN A 73 7.90 -5.24 10.36
CA GLN A 73 8.83 -5.72 11.38
C GLN A 73 9.21 -4.64 12.41
N MET A 74 9.29 -3.38 11.98
CA MET A 74 9.62 -2.26 12.88
C MET A 74 8.40 -1.76 13.66
N ALA A 75 7.18 -1.90 13.13
CA ALA A 75 5.96 -1.45 13.82
C ALA A 75 5.36 -2.53 14.75
N LEU A 76 5.39 -3.80 14.33
CA LEU A 76 4.73 -4.90 15.03
C LEU A 76 5.14 -5.11 16.49
N PRO A 77 6.41 -5.00 16.92
CA PRO A 77 6.78 -5.22 18.32
C PRO A 77 5.94 -4.37 19.29
N LYS A 78 5.81 -3.09 19.01
CA LYS A 78 5.02 -2.18 19.86
C LYS A 78 3.51 -2.35 19.69
N MET A 79 3.04 -2.79 18.53
CA MET A 79 1.64 -3.17 18.34
C MET A 79 1.27 -4.42 19.13
N LEU A 80 2.15 -5.42 19.15
CA LEU A 80 1.95 -6.68 19.90
C LEU A 80 1.99 -6.46 21.42
N GLU A 81 2.89 -5.61 21.92
CA GLU A 81 2.94 -5.26 23.36
C GLU A 81 1.60 -4.70 23.88
N ARG A 82 0.88 -3.94 23.05
CA ARG A 82 -0.42 -3.34 23.41
C ARG A 82 -1.63 -4.11 22.88
N GLU A 83 -1.41 -5.26 22.21
CA GLU A 83 -2.45 -6.09 21.56
C GLU A 83 -3.40 -5.27 20.65
N SER A 84 -2.84 -4.24 20.02
CA SER A 84 -3.58 -3.28 19.20
C SER A 84 -2.70 -2.63 18.16
N GLY A 85 -3.17 -2.59 16.92
CA GLY A 85 -2.51 -1.94 15.80
C GLY A 85 -3.19 -2.29 14.48
N THR A 86 -2.93 -1.46 13.46
CA THR A 86 -3.46 -1.69 12.11
C THR A 86 -2.38 -1.52 11.07
N ILE A 87 -2.29 -2.47 10.14
CA ILE A 87 -1.41 -2.42 8.97
C ILE A 87 -2.29 -2.42 7.73
N ILE A 88 -2.28 -1.32 6.99
CA ILE A 88 -2.98 -1.18 5.71
C ILE A 88 -1.97 -1.29 4.57
N VAL A 89 -2.30 -2.09 3.57
CA VAL A 89 -1.52 -2.22 2.34
C VAL A 89 -2.39 -1.83 1.15
N THR A 90 -1.99 -0.80 0.41
CA THR A 90 -2.69 -0.46 -0.83
C THR A 90 -2.21 -1.33 -1.98
N GLY A 91 -3.15 -1.99 -2.60
CA GLY A 91 -2.97 -2.89 -3.73
C GLY A 91 -3.74 -2.45 -4.97
N ASN A 92 -3.73 -3.31 -5.95
CA ASN A 92 -4.51 -3.20 -7.18
C ASN A 92 -4.74 -4.58 -7.79
N THR A 93 -5.48 -4.66 -8.90
CA THR A 93 -5.79 -5.91 -9.59
C THR A 93 -4.57 -6.60 -10.23
N ALA A 94 -3.42 -5.93 -10.37
CA ALA A 94 -2.18 -6.58 -10.78
C ALA A 94 -1.69 -7.61 -9.74
N ALA A 95 -2.15 -7.56 -8.49
CA ALA A 95 -1.89 -8.58 -7.48
C ALA A 95 -2.71 -9.87 -7.70
N GLU A 96 -3.74 -9.83 -8.55
CA GLU A 96 -4.67 -10.92 -8.82
C GLU A 96 -4.40 -11.61 -10.16
N ARG A 97 -3.80 -10.90 -11.11
CA ARG A 97 -3.60 -11.38 -12.48
C ARG A 97 -2.44 -10.69 -13.17
N GLY A 98 -1.74 -11.44 -14.01
CA GLY A 98 -0.78 -10.89 -14.95
C GLY A 98 -1.48 -10.14 -16.09
N LYS A 99 -0.78 -9.18 -16.67
CA LYS A 99 -1.19 -8.45 -17.87
C LYS A 99 0.03 -8.17 -18.72
N ASP A 100 -0.12 -8.17 -20.04
CA ASP A 100 0.95 -7.82 -20.97
C ASP A 100 1.59 -6.46 -20.61
N GLY A 101 2.91 -6.42 -20.64
CA GLY A 101 3.68 -5.25 -20.25
C GLY A 101 3.71 -4.91 -18.75
N TRP A 102 3.15 -5.76 -17.87
CA TRP A 102 3.07 -5.51 -16.43
C TRP A 102 3.68 -6.62 -15.56
N GLY A 103 4.41 -7.56 -16.16
CA GLY A 103 4.86 -8.77 -15.48
C GLY A 103 5.59 -8.52 -14.16
N PHE A 104 6.54 -7.58 -14.14
CA PHE A 104 7.34 -7.28 -12.95
C PHE A 104 6.54 -6.61 -11.84
N PHE A 105 5.67 -5.68 -12.21
CA PHE A 105 4.75 -5.05 -11.28
C PHE A 105 3.77 -6.08 -10.69
N ALA A 106 3.14 -6.89 -11.55
CA ALA A 106 2.18 -7.90 -11.13
C ALA A 106 2.81 -8.92 -10.17
N ALA A 107 4.00 -9.44 -10.50
CA ALA A 107 4.73 -10.40 -9.66
C ALA A 107 4.99 -9.82 -8.25
N SER A 108 5.52 -8.60 -8.18
CA SER A 108 5.82 -7.95 -6.90
C SER A 108 4.56 -7.58 -6.09
N LYS A 109 3.47 -7.18 -6.76
CA LYS A 109 2.18 -6.89 -6.09
C LYS A 109 1.48 -8.16 -5.61
N SER A 110 1.60 -9.28 -6.33
CA SER A 110 1.10 -10.58 -5.86
C SER A 110 1.88 -11.05 -4.62
N ALA A 111 3.20 -10.93 -4.64
CA ALA A 111 4.04 -11.24 -3.48
C ALA A 111 3.69 -10.35 -2.27
N GLN A 112 3.48 -9.05 -2.49
CA GLN A 112 3.02 -8.11 -1.46
C GLN A 112 1.70 -8.55 -0.83
N LYS A 113 0.70 -8.95 -1.66
CA LYS A 113 -0.60 -9.41 -1.19
C LYS A 113 -0.49 -10.67 -0.33
N ILE A 114 0.26 -11.67 -0.80
CA ILE A 114 0.44 -12.93 -0.05
C ILE A 114 1.19 -12.70 1.26
N LEU A 115 2.19 -11.82 1.26
CA LEU A 115 2.87 -11.41 2.50
C LEU A 115 1.89 -10.76 3.49
N ALA A 116 1.06 -9.84 3.01
CA ALA A 116 0.03 -9.20 3.84
C ALA A 116 -0.99 -10.21 4.38
N GLU A 117 -1.40 -11.19 3.58
CA GLU A 117 -2.32 -12.26 4.01
C GLU A 117 -1.69 -13.14 5.10
N SER A 118 -0.42 -13.50 4.94
CA SER A 118 0.32 -14.26 5.96
C SER A 118 0.38 -13.49 7.27
N MET A 119 0.67 -12.18 7.22
CA MET A 119 0.66 -11.33 8.42
C MET A 119 -0.73 -11.23 9.05
N ALA A 120 -1.79 -11.12 8.24
CA ALA A 120 -3.17 -11.08 8.77
C ALA A 120 -3.52 -12.35 9.55
N ARG A 121 -3.13 -13.52 9.04
CA ARG A 121 -3.35 -14.81 9.71
C ARG A 121 -2.52 -14.98 10.98
N GLU A 122 -1.27 -14.53 10.94
CA GLU A 122 -0.35 -14.67 12.08
C GLU A 122 -0.67 -13.71 13.23
N PHE A 123 -0.99 -12.45 12.91
CA PHE A 123 -1.13 -11.38 13.89
C PHE A 123 -2.58 -11.00 14.22
N GLY A 124 -3.55 -11.40 13.41
CA GLY A 124 -4.98 -11.20 13.71
C GLY A 124 -5.39 -11.75 15.06
N PRO A 125 -5.09 -13.02 15.40
CA PRO A 125 -5.38 -13.58 16.73
C PRO A 125 -4.68 -12.86 17.88
N LYS A 126 -3.63 -12.08 17.59
CA LYS A 126 -2.87 -11.28 18.55
C LYS A 126 -3.34 -9.82 18.64
N GLY A 127 -4.50 -9.51 18.04
CA GLY A 127 -5.12 -8.18 18.13
C GLY A 127 -4.63 -7.16 17.09
N ILE A 128 -3.92 -7.58 16.03
CA ILE A 128 -3.43 -6.69 14.98
C ILE A 128 -4.24 -6.86 13.70
N HIS A 129 -4.87 -5.78 13.25
CA HIS A 129 -5.63 -5.77 12.00
C HIS A 129 -4.71 -5.54 10.81
N VAL A 130 -4.62 -6.50 9.90
CA VAL A 130 -3.92 -6.34 8.61
C VAL A 130 -4.94 -6.37 7.49
N ALA A 131 -5.01 -5.32 6.66
CA ALA A 131 -5.93 -5.25 5.54
C ALA A 131 -5.24 -4.85 4.22
N TYR A 132 -5.69 -5.49 3.14
CA TYR A 132 -5.23 -5.27 1.78
C TYR A 132 -6.33 -4.59 0.96
N ILE A 133 -6.08 -3.35 0.53
CA ILE A 133 -7.06 -2.52 -0.18
C ILE A 133 -6.75 -2.57 -1.67
N ILE A 134 -7.55 -3.28 -2.43
CA ILE A 134 -7.46 -3.35 -3.89
C ILE A 134 -8.13 -2.11 -4.48
N ILE A 135 -7.33 -1.23 -5.06
CA ILE A 135 -7.83 -0.07 -5.80
C ILE A 135 -7.85 -0.46 -7.28
N ASP A 136 -9.01 -0.93 -7.75
CA ASP A 136 -9.24 -1.31 -9.14
C ASP A 136 -9.76 -0.10 -9.92
N ALA A 137 -8.88 0.86 -10.15
CA ALA A 137 -9.23 2.13 -10.77
C ALA A 137 -8.01 2.95 -11.21
N LEU A 138 -8.24 3.89 -12.12
CA LEU A 138 -7.38 5.05 -12.24
C LEU A 138 -7.79 6.09 -11.17
N ILE A 139 -6.84 6.42 -10.29
CA ILE A 139 -7.07 7.41 -9.23
C ILE A 139 -7.03 8.81 -9.84
N ASP A 140 -8.03 9.63 -9.55
CA ASP A 140 -8.14 11.01 -10.03
C ASP A 140 -7.09 11.92 -9.39
N THR A 141 -5.97 12.07 -10.04
CA THR A 141 -4.90 12.98 -9.62
C THR A 141 -4.50 13.90 -10.77
N PRO A 142 -3.92 15.08 -10.49
CA PRO A 142 -3.38 15.97 -11.52
C PRO A 142 -2.36 15.30 -12.44
N ARG A 143 -1.71 14.22 -11.97
CA ARG A 143 -0.73 13.46 -12.75
C ARG A 143 -1.37 12.33 -13.56
N THR A 144 -2.37 11.64 -12.99
CA THR A 144 -2.94 10.41 -13.58
C THR A 144 -3.92 10.73 -14.70
N ARG A 145 -4.88 11.60 -14.44
CA ARG A 145 -5.93 11.95 -15.40
C ARG A 145 -5.39 12.44 -16.75
N PRO A 146 -4.56 13.49 -16.81
CA PRO A 146 -4.09 14.02 -18.10
C PRO A 146 -3.22 13.05 -18.88
N ARG A 147 -2.52 12.16 -18.20
CA ARG A 147 -1.54 11.25 -18.81
C ARG A 147 -2.15 9.95 -19.32
N LEU A 148 -3.12 9.40 -18.59
CA LEU A 148 -3.59 8.03 -18.83
C LEU A 148 -5.01 7.96 -19.41
N ALA A 149 -5.85 8.95 -19.14
CA ALA A 149 -7.24 8.92 -19.57
C ALA A 149 -7.86 10.34 -19.63
N PRO A 150 -7.31 11.27 -20.44
CA PRO A 150 -7.73 12.69 -20.47
C PRO A 150 -9.20 12.86 -20.87
N ASP A 151 -9.72 11.98 -21.73
CA ASP A 151 -11.07 12.10 -22.31
C ASP A 151 -12.14 11.32 -21.54
N LYS A 152 -11.76 10.68 -20.42
CA LYS A 152 -12.73 9.91 -19.63
C LYS A 152 -13.53 10.82 -18.69
N PRO A 153 -14.83 10.55 -18.50
CA PRO A 153 -15.68 11.32 -17.60
C PRO A 153 -15.31 11.08 -16.13
N ASP A 154 -15.71 12.00 -15.24
CA ASP A 154 -15.39 11.93 -13.79
C ASP A 154 -15.76 10.59 -13.16
N LYS A 155 -16.90 10.02 -13.55
CA LYS A 155 -17.39 8.73 -13.03
C LYS A 155 -16.46 7.54 -13.30
N PHE A 156 -15.52 7.70 -14.22
CA PHE A 156 -14.51 6.67 -14.56
C PHE A 156 -13.38 6.60 -13.53
N PHE A 157 -13.14 7.66 -12.76
CA PHE A 157 -12.01 7.75 -11.85
C PHE A 157 -12.42 7.50 -10.40
N ALA A 158 -11.50 6.90 -9.63
CA ALA A 158 -11.65 6.82 -8.19
C ALA A 158 -11.12 8.10 -7.52
N SER A 159 -11.93 8.69 -6.64
CA SER A 159 -11.55 9.86 -5.86
C SER A 159 -10.54 9.52 -4.76
N PRO A 160 -9.36 10.19 -4.69
CA PRO A 160 -8.40 9.99 -3.60
C PRO A 160 -9.01 10.21 -2.22
N LYS A 161 -9.90 11.21 -2.10
CA LYS A 161 -10.60 11.54 -0.84
C LYS A 161 -11.51 10.39 -0.40
N ASN A 162 -12.24 9.79 -1.33
CA ASN A 162 -13.14 8.68 -1.01
C ASN A 162 -12.37 7.39 -0.71
N ILE A 163 -11.27 7.12 -1.44
CA ILE A 163 -10.36 6.02 -1.10
C ILE A 163 -9.85 6.17 0.33
N ALA A 164 -9.35 7.35 0.69
CA ALA A 164 -8.86 7.62 2.05
C ALA A 164 -9.96 7.45 3.11
N LYS A 165 -11.20 7.85 2.81
CA LYS A 165 -12.36 7.64 3.71
C LYS A 165 -12.63 6.15 3.94
N GLU A 166 -12.59 5.34 2.88
CA GLU A 166 -12.81 3.89 3.02
C GLU A 166 -11.66 3.20 3.76
N ILE A 167 -10.41 3.62 3.54
CA ILE A 167 -9.27 3.14 4.36
C ILE A 167 -9.49 3.50 5.83
N PHE A 168 -9.95 4.70 6.14
CA PHE A 168 -10.26 5.09 7.52
C PHE A 168 -11.39 4.26 8.12
N ASN A 169 -12.43 3.92 7.35
CA ASN A 169 -13.51 3.03 7.77
C ASN A 169 -12.96 1.63 8.12
N VAL A 170 -12.04 1.09 7.30
CA VAL A 170 -11.38 -0.20 7.57
C VAL A 170 -10.57 -0.14 8.87
N VAL A 171 -9.80 0.93 9.09
CA VAL A 171 -9.03 1.12 10.34
C VAL A 171 -9.95 1.13 11.58
N LYS A 172 -11.19 1.59 11.44
CA LYS A 172 -12.17 1.69 12.55
C LYS A 172 -13.07 0.47 12.71
N GLN A 173 -12.88 -0.60 11.90
CA GLN A 173 -13.69 -1.80 12.03
C GLN A 173 -13.56 -2.44 13.42
N ASP A 174 -14.68 -2.95 13.91
CA ASP A 174 -14.69 -3.76 15.13
C ASP A 174 -13.92 -5.07 14.91
N LYS A 175 -13.23 -5.54 15.97
CA LYS A 175 -12.41 -6.76 15.92
C LYS A 175 -13.20 -8.01 15.48
N SER A 176 -14.50 -8.05 15.75
CA SER A 176 -15.37 -9.17 15.36
C SER A 176 -15.69 -9.24 13.87
N THR A 177 -15.38 -8.18 13.10
CA THR A 177 -15.73 -8.05 11.68
C THR A 177 -14.61 -7.48 10.82
N TRP A 178 -13.36 -7.74 11.18
CA TRP A 178 -12.23 -7.28 10.40
C TRP A 178 -12.21 -7.83 8.97
N SER A 179 -12.06 -6.94 7.99
CA SER A 179 -11.85 -7.29 6.60
C SER A 179 -10.36 -7.40 6.30
N PHE A 180 -9.93 -8.50 5.68
CA PHE A 180 -8.59 -8.57 5.08
C PHE A 180 -8.59 -7.94 3.69
N ARG A 181 -9.53 -8.33 2.82
CA ARG A 181 -9.60 -7.88 1.43
C ARG A 181 -10.75 -6.89 1.24
N VAL A 182 -10.43 -5.68 0.78
CA VAL A 182 -11.40 -4.65 0.41
C VAL A 182 -11.10 -4.18 -1.00
N GLU A 183 -12.11 -4.20 -1.88
CA GLU A 183 -11.97 -3.80 -3.28
C GLU A 183 -12.76 -2.51 -3.53
N LEU A 184 -12.08 -1.52 -4.08
CA LEU A 184 -12.62 -0.20 -4.37
C LEU A 184 -12.55 0.07 -5.86
N ARG A 185 -13.68 0.43 -6.47
CA ARG A 185 -13.72 0.81 -7.88
C ARG A 185 -14.83 1.83 -8.18
N PRO A 186 -14.62 2.69 -9.19
CA PRO A 186 -15.64 3.63 -9.60
C PRO A 186 -16.75 2.91 -10.40
N TYR A 187 -17.98 3.33 -10.21
CA TYR A 187 -19.15 2.74 -10.88
C TYR A 187 -19.17 2.95 -12.41
N GLY A 188 -18.40 3.86 -12.93
CA GLY A 188 -18.35 4.19 -14.35
C GLY A 188 -17.18 3.57 -15.11
N GLU A 189 -16.35 2.73 -14.48
CA GLU A 189 -15.34 1.93 -15.16
C GLU A 189 -15.95 0.57 -15.57
N TYR A 190 -15.70 0.15 -16.81
CA TYR A 190 -16.17 -1.16 -17.31
C TYR A 190 -15.19 -2.25 -16.88
N TRP A 191 -15.78 -3.38 -16.55
CA TRP A 191 -15.04 -4.59 -16.14
C TRP A 191 -14.41 -5.28 -17.34
#